data_cf49248c07d994df289a71099433a4ff
#
_entry.id   cf49248c07d994df289a71099433a4ff
#
_cell.length_a   1.000
_cell.length_b   1.000
_cell.length_c   1.000
_cell.angle_alpha   90.00
_cell.angle_beta   90.00
_cell.angle_gamma   90.00
#
_symmetry.space_group_name_H-M   'P 1'
#
loop_
_entity.id
_entity.type
_entity.pdbx_description
1 polymer ?
#
loop_
_entity_poly.entity_id
_entity_poly.type
_entity_poly.pdbx_seq_one_letter_code
_entity_poly.pdbx_strand_id
1 'polypeptide(L)'
;MVRPGLEVADIFRGHGAAWRDANRGRVSLDQLKVMSAIESCRTAALGGHVARCEDCAHTVIAYNSCRNRHCPKCQGAAARAWMTAREAELLPVSYFHVVFTLPSAIGDFAYHNKAVIYGLLFSASAETMLTIAADPRHLGARIGITSVLHTWGSAMTQNPHSGYPALSPP
;
A
#
# COMPACT_ATOMS: atom_id res chain seq x y z
N MET A 1 -29.14 11.07 -4.79
CA MET A 1 -28.46 9.77 -4.94
C MET A 1 -26.99 10.07 -5.21
N VAL A 2 -26.11 9.79 -4.24
CA VAL A 2 -24.66 9.85 -4.46
C VAL A 2 -24.32 8.67 -5.36
N ARG A 3 -23.75 8.93 -6.55
CA ARG A 3 -23.19 7.84 -7.39
C ARG A 3 -22.13 7.11 -6.56
N PRO A 4 -22.20 5.80 -6.42
CA PRO A 4 -21.12 5.07 -5.80
C PRO A 4 -19.84 5.37 -6.59
N GLY A 5 -18.76 5.74 -5.89
CA GLY A 5 -17.49 6.02 -6.54
C GLY A 5 -17.00 4.81 -7.34
N LEU A 6 -16.33 5.06 -8.46
CA LEU A 6 -15.75 4.01 -9.31
C LEU A 6 -14.75 3.18 -8.48
N GLU A 7 -14.90 1.87 -8.52
CA GLU A 7 -14.02 0.93 -7.83
C GLU A 7 -13.05 0.25 -8.83
N VAL A 8 -11.88 -0.18 -8.36
CA VAL A 8 -10.92 -0.95 -9.17
C VAL A 8 -11.56 -2.22 -9.74
N ALA A 9 -12.48 -2.83 -8.99
CA ALA A 9 -13.26 -3.99 -9.47
C ALA A 9 -14.10 -3.67 -10.71
N ASP A 10 -14.63 -2.45 -10.83
CA ASP A 10 -15.45 -2.05 -11.98
C ASP A 10 -14.60 -1.90 -13.23
N ILE A 11 -13.37 -1.38 -13.08
CA ILE A 11 -12.40 -1.31 -14.19
C ILE A 11 -12.08 -2.72 -14.70
N PHE A 12 -11.81 -3.67 -13.78
CA PHE A 12 -11.50 -5.04 -14.16
C PHE A 12 -12.70 -5.76 -14.79
N ARG A 13 -13.92 -5.53 -14.30
CA ARG A 13 -15.14 -6.09 -14.91
C ARG A 13 -15.37 -5.52 -16.30
N GLY A 14 -15.18 -4.21 -16.50
CA GLY A 14 -15.43 -3.54 -17.77
C GLY A 14 -14.35 -3.81 -18.83
N HIS A 15 -13.09 -3.88 -18.43
CA HIS A 15 -11.95 -3.91 -19.35
C HIS A 15 -11.02 -5.11 -19.17
N GLY A 16 -11.17 -5.88 -18.08
CA GLY A 16 -10.23 -6.93 -17.71
C GLY A 16 -10.17 -8.07 -18.72
N ALA A 17 -11.27 -8.45 -19.35
CA ALA A 17 -11.29 -9.51 -20.36
C ALA A 17 -10.43 -9.12 -21.57
N ALA A 18 -10.72 -7.96 -22.18
CA ALA A 18 -9.98 -7.45 -23.34
C ALA A 18 -8.49 -7.24 -23.03
N TRP A 19 -8.20 -6.74 -21.82
CA TRP A 19 -6.81 -6.56 -21.40
C TRP A 19 -6.07 -7.88 -21.23
N ARG A 20 -6.70 -8.89 -20.63
CA ARG A 20 -6.13 -10.25 -20.47
C ARG A 20 -5.85 -10.89 -21.83
N ASP A 21 -6.76 -10.72 -22.80
CA ASP A 21 -6.58 -11.25 -24.15
C ASP A 21 -5.40 -10.57 -24.86
N ALA A 22 -5.32 -9.25 -24.79
CA ALA A 22 -4.22 -8.47 -25.40
C ALA A 22 -2.84 -8.77 -24.75
N ASN A 23 -2.82 -9.24 -23.50
CA ASN A 23 -1.59 -9.54 -22.74
C ASN A 23 -1.41 -11.06 -22.53
N ARG A 24 -2.04 -11.89 -23.32
CA ARG A 24 -1.96 -13.36 -23.21
C ARG A 24 -0.49 -13.82 -23.29
N GLY A 25 -0.07 -14.65 -22.32
CA GLY A 25 1.31 -15.12 -22.20
C GLY A 25 2.28 -14.15 -21.52
N ARG A 26 1.87 -12.89 -21.23
CA ARG A 26 2.69 -11.91 -20.51
C ARG A 26 2.26 -11.73 -19.05
N VAL A 27 1.07 -12.18 -18.71
CA VAL A 27 0.47 -12.06 -17.37
C VAL A 27 0.67 -13.37 -16.62
N SER A 28 1.24 -13.30 -15.42
CA SER A 28 1.42 -14.48 -14.58
C SER A 28 0.08 -14.97 -14.01
N LEU A 29 0.04 -16.27 -13.66
CA LEU A 29 -1.13 -16.85 -13.00
C LEU A 29 -1.49 -16.13 -11.70
N ASP A 30 -0.50 -15.65 -10.96
CA ASP A 30 -0.75 -14.94 -9.71
C ASP A 30 -1.37 -13.55 -9.95
N GLN A 31 -0.97 -12.86 -11.00
CA GLN A 31 -1.63 -11.59 -11.41
C GLN A 31 -3.08 -11.85 -11.81
N LEU A 32 -3.37 -12.91 -12.54
CA LEU A 32 -4.73 -13.31 -12.91
C LEU A 32 -5.58 -13.65 -11.68
N LYS A 33 -5.02 -14.38 -10.70
CA LYS A 33 -5.68 -14.66 -9.41
C LYS A 33 -5.99 -13.37 -8.63
N VAL A 34 -5.07 -12.40 -8.62
CA VAL A 34 -5.30 -11.09 -7.97
C VAL A 34 -6.44 -10.34 -8.63
N MET A 35 -6.46 -10.26 -9.97
CA MET A 35 -7.55 -9.60 -10.71
C MET A 35 -8.90 -10.25 -10.38
N SER A 36 -8.99 -11.59 -10.48
CA SER A 36 -10.21 -12.34 -10.16
C SER A 36 -10.65 -12.15 -8.70
N ALA A 37 -9.71 -12.13 -7.76
CA ALA A 37 -10.01 -11.89 -6.36
C ALA A 37 -10.59 -10.48 -6.12
N ILE A 38 -10.09 -9.46 -6.80
CA ILE A 38 -10.60 -8.08 -6.71
C ILE A 38 -11.99 -7.99 -7.34
N GLU A 39 -12.19 -8.59 -8.52
CA GLU A 39 -13.49 -8.64 -9.21
C GLU A 39 -14.59 -9.29 -8.36
N SER A 40 -14.24 -10.37 -7.66
CA SER A 40 -15.16 -11.16 -6.84
C SER A 40 -15.35 -10.63 -5.42
N CYS A 41 -14.51 -9.67 -5.00
CA CYS A 41 -14.50 -9.18 -3.62
C CYS A 41 -15.82 -8.54 -3.22
N ARG A 42 -16.42 -9.06 -2.12
CA ARG A 42 -17.71 -8.62 -1.60
C ARG A 42 -18.85 -8.72 -2.63
N THR A 43 -18.86 -9.81 -3.36
CA THR A 43 -19.95 -10.21 -4.27
C THR A 43 -20.47 -11.59 -3.91
N ALA A 44 -21.60 -11.97 -4.48
CA ALA A 44 -22.19 -13.30 -4.30
C ALA A 44 -21.24 -14.45 -4.69
N ALA A 45 -20.26 -14.19 -5.57
CA ALA A 45 -19.29 -15.20 -6.02
C ALA A 45 -18.41 -15.78 -4.88
N LEU A 46 -18.23 -15.00 -3.79
CA LEU A 46 -17.50 -15.48 -2.60
C LEU A 46 -18.42 -15.91 -1.46
N GLY A 47 -19.73 -16.02 -1.73
CA GLY A 47 -20.73 -16.28 -0.71
C GLY A 47 -20.90 -15.10 0.26
N GLY A 48 -21.66 -15.34 1.32
CA GLY A 48 -21.97 -14.31 2.31
C GLY A 48 -22.79 -14.87 3.45
N HIS A 49 -23.19 -13.98 4.35
CA HIS A 49 -24.09 -14.29 5.45
C HIS A 49 -25.17 -13.23 5.54
N VAL A 50 -26.30 -13.62 6.10
CA VAL A 50 -27.43 -12.73 6.36
C VAL A 50 -27.37 -12.34 7.84
N ALA A 51 -27.25 -11.04 8.09
CA ALA A 51 -27.43 -10.49 9.43
C ALA A 51 -28.86 -9.96 9.57
N ARG A 52 -29.52 -10.31 10.65
CA ARG A 52 -30.88 -9.84 10.99
C ARG A 52 -30.82 -9.05 12.29
N CYS A 53 -31.41 -7.86 12.29
CA CYS A 53 -31.59 -7.08 13.50
C CYS A 53 -32.64 -7.77 14.40
N GLU A 54 -32.30 -7.95 15.66
CA GLU A 54 -33.24 -8.58 16.64
C GLU A 54 -34.40 -7.68 16.95
N ASP A 55 -34.24 -6.35 16.95
CA ASP A 55 -35.30 -5.39 17.31
C ASP A 55 -36.27 -5.12 16.18
N CYS A 56 -35.80 -4.84 14.97
CA CYS A 56 -36.64 -4.41 13.84
C CYS A 56 -36.78 -5.46 12.72
N ALA A 57 -36.15 -6.63 12.87
CA ALA A 57 -36.12 -7.72 11.90
C ALA A 57 -35.52 -7.33 10.52
N HIS A 58 -34.93 -6.15 10.40
CA HIS A 58 -34.24 -5.74 9.16
C HIS A 58 -33.10 -6.72 8.84
N THR A 59 -33.02 -7.14 7.59
CA THR A 59 -32.01 -8.07 7.12
C THR A 59 -31.03 -7.41 6.16
N VAL A 60 -29.73 -7.68 6.34
CA VAL A 60 -28.65 -7.20 5.48
C VAL A 60 -27.81 -8.39 5.03
N ILE A 61 -27.52 -8.46 3.74
CA ILE A 61 -26.58 -9.44 3.19
C ILE A 61 -25.18 -8.86 3.24
N ALA A 62 -24.27 -9.53 3.95
CA ALA A 62 -22.86 -9.21 4.01
C ALA A 62 -22.07 -10.23 3.21
N TYR A 63 -21.57 -9.84 2.05
CA TYR A 63 -20.75 -10.70 1.22
C TYR A 63 -19.30 -10.82 1.72
N ASN A 64 -18.72 -12.00 1.57
CA ASN A 64 -17.36 -12.30 2.00
C ASN A 64 -16.32 -11.49 1.23
N SER A 65 -15.26 -11.11 1.93
CA SER A 65 -14.12 -10.42 1.34
C SER A 65 -13.11 -11.41 0.73
N CYS A 66 -12.39 -11.00 -0.31
CA CYS A 66 -11.37 -11.85 -0.94
C CYS A 66 -10.09 -12.01 -0.10
N ARG A 67 -9.92 -11.22 0.94
CA ARG A 67 -8.72 -11.17 1.82
C ARG A 67 -7.39 -11.02 1.08
N ASN A 68 -7.44 -10.62 -0.19
CA ASN A 68 -6.23 -10.43 -0.98
C ASN A 68 -5.54 -9.11 -0.60
N ARG A 69 -4.22 -9.17 -0.39
CA ARG A 69 -3.41 -8.00 -0.01
C ARG A 69 -3.36 -6.89 -1.07
N HIS A 70 -3.72 -7.20 -2.31
CA HIS A 70 -3.77 -6.21 -3.40
C HIS A 70 -5.18 -5.63 -3.61
N CYS A 71 -6.18 -6.11 -2.87
CA CYS A 71 -7.55 -5.64 -3.00
C CYS A 71 -7.74 -4.31 -2.22
N PRO A 72 -8.09 -3.19 -2.88
CA PRO A 72 -8.28 -1.92 -2.21
C PRO A 72 -9.38 -1.95 -1.14
N LYS A 73 -10.46 -2.73 -1.38
CA LYS A 73 -11.53 -2.92 -0.39
C LYS A 73 -11.06 -3.61 0.87
N CYS A 74 -10.22 -4.65 0.74
CA CYS A 74 -9.69 -5.38 1.89
C CYS A 74 -8.63 -4.58 2.63
N GLN A 75 -7.78 -3.86 1.91
CA GLN A 75 -6.70 -3.07 2.50
C GLN A 75 -7.19 -1.78 3.17
N GLY A 76 -8.31 -1.22 2.75
CA GLY A 76 -8.80 0.05 3.29
C GLY A 76 -9.02 0.05 4.82
N ALA A 77 -9.50 -1.05 5.39
CA ALA A 77 -9.66 -1.16 6.85
C ALA A 77 -8.30 -1.29 7.56
N ALA A 78 -7.40 -2.11 7.02
CA ALA A 78 -6.04 -2.28 7.56
C ALA A 78 -5.23 -0.98 7.47
N ALA A 79 -5.33 -0.25 6.35
CA ALA A 79 -4.68 1.04 6.17
C ALA A 79 -5.19 2.08 7.19
N ARG A 80 -6.51 2.17 7.40
CA ARG A 80 -7.07 3.07 8.42
C ARG A 80 -6.60 2.71 9.82
N ALA A 81 -6.64 1.44 10.21
CA ALA A 81 -6.19 1.00 11.52
C ALA A 81 -4.69 1.33 11.73
N TRP A 82 -3.87 1.11 10.71
CA TRP A 82 -2.45 1.46 10.73
C TRP A 82 -2.24 2.98 10.89
N MET A 83 -2.97 3.79 10.11
CA MET A 83 -2.90 5.26 10.21
C MET A 83 -3.29 5.75 11.59
N THR A 84 -4.42 5.28 12.14
CA THR A 84 -4.87 5.65 13.49
C THR A 84 -3.83 5.29 14.55
N ALA A 85 -3.22 4.10 14.44
CA ALA A 85 -2.16 3.70 15.37
C ALA A 85 -0.92 4.61 15.26
N ARG A 86 -0.53 5.00 14.04
CA ARG A 86 0.60 5.92 13.86
C ARG A 86 0.27 7.34 14.34
N GLU A 87 -0.93 7.85 14.07
CA GLU A 87 -1.38 9.15 14.57
C GLU A 87 -1.32 9.23 16.10
N ALA A 88 -1.68 8.16 16.81
CA ALA A 88 -1.62 8.10 18.26
C ALA A 88 -0.18 8.13 18.82
N GLU A 89 0.82 7.76 18.01
CA GLU A 89 2.24 7.75 18.37
C GLU A 89 2.96 9.05 18.03
N LEU A 90 2.27 9.97 17.29
CA LEU A 90 2.88 11.23 16.89
C LEU A 90 3.14 12.13 18.11
N LEU A 91 4.37 12.62 18.19
CA LEU A 91 4.74 13.65 19.16
C LEU A 91 4.33 15.05 18.66
N PRO A 92 4.06 16.02 19.53
CA PRO A 92 3.70 17.39 19.13
C PRO A 92 4.94 18.19 18.69
N VAL A 93 5.63 17.68 17.67
CA VAL A 93 6.85 18.27 17.12
C VAL A 93 6.77 18.31 15.60
N SER A 94 7.65 19.09 14.96
CA SER A 94 7.71 19.15 13.50
C SER A 94 8.21 17.84 12.90
N TYR A 95 7.59 17.44 11.78
CA TYR A 95 7.97 16.26 10.99
C TYR A 95 8.51 16.70 9.64
N PHE A 96 9.56 16.04 9.19
CA PHE A 96 10.15 16.24 7.87
C PHE A 96 9.95 15.00 7.02
N HIS A 97 9.55 15.22 5.77
CA HIS A 97 9.45 14.14 4.79
C HIS A 97 10.74 14.09 3.97
N VAL A 98 11.52 13.03 4.15
CA VAL A 98 12.77 12.78 3.42
C VAL A 98 12.55 11.63 2.48
N VAL A 99 12.97 11.75 1.21
CA VAL A 99 12.80 10.73 0.17
C VAL A 99 14.16 10.27 -0.31
N PHE A 100 14.38 8.95 -0.25
CA PHE A 100 15.53 8.28 -0.86
C PHE A 100 15.07 7.52 -2.09
N THR A 101 15.68 7.78 -3.23
CA THR A 101 15.34 7.13 -4.50
C THR A 101 16.46 6.21 -4.95
N LEU A 102 16.08 5.09 -5.57
CA LEU A 102 17.06 4.26 -6.28
C LEU A 102 17.38 4.87 -7.66
N PRO A 103 18.62 4.83 -8.11
CA PRO A 103 18.96 5.18 -9.48
C PRO A 103 18.16 4.32 -10.47
N SER A 104 17.71 4.91 -11.57
CA SER A 104 16.89 4.21 -12.57
C SER A 104 17.56 2.96 -13.13
N ALA A 105 18.89 2.98 -13.27
CA ALA A 105 19.68 1.83 -13.73
C ALA A 105 19.55 0.59 -12.82
N ILE A 106 19.14 0.75 -11.56
CA ILE A 106 18.94 -0.37 -10.62
C ILE A 106 17.48 -0.87 -10.65
N GLY A 107 16.57 -0.19 -11.35
CA GLY A 107 15.16 -0.49 -11.34
C GLY A 107 14.84 -1.95 -11.71
N ASP A 108 15.42 -2.46 -12.79
CA ASP A 108 15.21 -3.84 -13.23
C ASP A 108 15.75 -4.87 -12.24
N PHE A 109 16.93 -4.60 -11.64
CA PHE A 109 17.47 -5.45 -10.58
C PHE A 109 16.56 -5.45 -9.35
N ALA A 110 16.04 -4.30 -8.98
CA ALA A 110 15.10 -4.17 -7.86
C ALA A 110 13.80 -4.93 -8.11
N TYR A 111 13.32 -4.94 -9.36
CA TYR A 111 12.12 -5.68 -9.73
C TYR A 111 12.27 -7.19 -9.52
N HIS A 112 13.41 -7.75 -9.90
CA HIS A 112 13.69 -9.18 -9.79
C HIS A 112 14.20 -9.61 -8.41
N ASN A 113 14.81 -8.69 -7.64
CA ASN A 113 15.47 -8.97 -6.35
C ASN A 113 14.91 -8.09 -5.22
N LYS A 114 13.59 -7.95 -5.13
CA LYS A 114 12.89 -6.99 -4.24
C LYS A 114 13.35 -7.07 -2.79
N ALA A 115 13.45 -8.26 -2.22
CA ALA A 115 13.80 -8.43 -0.81
C ALA A 115 15.20 -7.88 -0.50
N VAL A 116 16.18 -8.15 -1.37
CA VAL A 116 17.57 -7.70 -1.19
C VAL A 116 17.68 -6.21 -1.41
N ILE A 117 17.22 -5.71 -2.56
CA ILE A 117 17.41 -4.30 -2.93
C ILE A 117 16.60 -3.37 -2.01
N TYR A 118 15.37 -3.73 -1.67
CA TYR A 118 14.58 -2.90 -0.74
C TYR A 118 15.10 -2.99 0.70
N GLY A 119 15.62 -4.15 1.12
CA GLY A 119 16.32 -4.27 2.40
C GLY A 119 17.54 -3.36 2.47
N LEU A 120 18.38 -3.32 1.42
CA LEU A 120 19.51 -2.42 1.33
C LEU A 120 19.09 -0.95 1.32
N LEU A 121 18.03 -0.60 0.58
CA LEU A 121 17.50 0.77 0.57
C LEU A 121 17.07 1.22 1.97
N PHE A 122 16.32 0.39 2.70
CA PHE A 122 15.91 0.71 4.07
C PHE A 122 17.10 0.82 5.02
N SER A 123 18.02 -0.13 4.97
CA SER A 123 19.20 -0.12 5.87
C SER A 123 20.08 1.09 5.63
N ALA A 124 20.47 1.35 4.37
CA ALA A 124 21.35 2.46 4.02
C ALA A 124 20.73 3.82 4.31
N SER A 125 19.43 4.00 4.00
CA SER A 125 18.74 5.26 4.27
C SER A 125 18.56 5.50 5.78
N ALA A 126 18.22 4.48 6.55
CA ALA A 126 18.10 4.60 8.01
C ALA A 126 19.45 4.91 8.65
N GLU A 127 20.52 4.19 8.27
CA GLU A 127 21.87 4.44 8.77
C GLU A 127 22.36 5.85 8.45
N THR A 128 22.11 6.32 7.22
CA THR A 128 22.46 7.69 6.80
C THR A 128 21.75 8.73 7.69
N MET A 129 20.45 8.59 7.88
CA MET A 129 19.66 9.52 8.69
C MET A 129 20.11 9.53 10.15
N LEU A 130 20.32 8.35 10.73
CA LEU A 130 20.74 8.23 12.13
C LEU A 130 22.16 8.77 12.35
N THR A 131 23.07 8.54 11.41
CA THR A 131 24.46 9.04 11.47
C THR A 131 24.49 10.56 11.40
N ILE A 132 23.79 11.15 10.43
CA ILE A 132 23.74 12.61 10.27
C ILE A 132 23.07 13.27 11.47
N ALA A 133 21.99 12.69 11.96
CA ALA A 133 21.26 13.24 13.11
C ALA A 133 22.07 13.18 14.41
N ALA A 134 22.89 12.16 14.60
CA ALA A 134 23.75 12.00 15.79
C ALA A 134 24.95 12.98 15.80
N ASP A 135 25.37 13.50 14.65
CA ASP A 135 26.50 14.44 14.57
C ASP A 135 26.14 15.80 15.18
N PRO A 136 26.85 16.28 16.24
CA PRO A 136 26.59 17.57 16.86
C PRO A 136 26.73 18.77 15.92
N ARG A 137 27.45 18.63 14.81
CA ARG A 137 27.56 19.70 13.79
C ARG A 137 26.28 19.87 12.97
N HIS A 138 25.37 18.88 13.01
CA HIS A 138 24.08 18.89 12.36
C HIS A 138 22.96 19.02 13.39
N LEU A 139 22.52 17.88 13.95
CA LEU A 139 21.38 17.87 14.86
C LEU A 139 21.79 17.51 16.32
N GLY A 140 22.80 16.65 16.48
CA GLY A 140 23.28 16.21 17.79
C GLY A 140 22.23 15.42 18.60
N ALA A 141 21.28 14.78 17.93
CA ALA A 141 20.12 14.16 18.58
C ALA A 141 19.83 12.75 18.04
N ARG A 142 19.10 11.97 18.85
CA ARG A 142 18.48 10.71 18.40
C ARG A 142 17.10 11.00 17.83
N ILE A 143 16.90 10.63 16.59
CA ILE A 143 15.63 10.82 15.89
C ILE A 143 14.81 9.53 15.84
N GLY A 144 13.49 9.66 15.79
CA GLY A 144 12.57 8.59 15.41
C GLY A 144 12.32 8.63 13.91
N ILE A 145 12.21 7.47 13.27
CA ILE A 145 12.01 7.37 11.82
C ILE A 145 10.88 6.37 11.55
N THR A 146 9.90 6.77 10.75
CA THR A 146 8.93 5.84 10.12
C THR A 146 9.25 5.76 8.64
N SER A 147 9.54 4.57 8.14
CA SER A 147 9.93 4.37 6.74
C SER A 147 8.82 3.67 5.97
N VAL A 148 8.47 4.20 4.80
CA VAL A 148 7.44 3.64 3.92
C VAL A 148 8.02 3.45 2.52
N LEU A 149 7.88 2.24 1.96
CA LEU A 149 8.31 1.94 0.60
C LEU A 149 7.23 2.36 -0.39
N HIS A 150 7.62 3.18 -1.35
CA HIS A 150 6.86 3.47 -2.55
C HIS A 150 7.57 2.86 -3.76
N THR A 151 6.85 2.11 -4.59
CA THR A 151 7.44 1.40 -5.74
C THR A 151 7.00 1.95 -7.08
N TRP A 152 6.03 2.87 -7.10
CA TRP A 152 5.43 3.42 -8.31
C TRP A 152 5.45 4.94 -8.28
N GLY A 153 5.90 5.55 -9.36
CA GLY A 153 5.75 6.99 -9.57
C GLY A 153 4.32 7.38 -9.96
N SER A 154 4.04 8.68 -10.02
CA SER A 154 2.73 9.21 -10.42
C SER A 154 2.29 8.79 -11.83
N ALA A 155 3.24 8.50 -12.71
CA ALA A 155 3.00 7.96 -14.06
C ALA A 155 2.80 6.43 -14.08
N MET A 156 2.63 5.77 -12.93
CA MET A 156 2.55 4.32 -12.79
C MET A 156 3.78 3.56 -13.32
N THR A 157 4.89 4.26 -13.46
CA THR A 157 6.20 3.64 -13.75
C THR A 157 6.83 3.15 -12.46
N GLN A 158 7.55 2.04 -12.53
CA GLN A 158 8.25 1.52 -11.37
C GLN A 158 9.39 2.47 -11.00
N ASN A 159 9.29 3.08 -9.84
CA ASN A 159 10.30 3.98 -9.27
C ASN A 159 10.40 3.74 -7.77
N PRO A 160 11.18 2.72 -7.33
CA PRO A 160 11.30 2.41 -5.92
C PRO A 160 11.96 3.56 -5.15
N HIS A 161 11.28 4.03 -4.13
CA HIS A 161 11.81 5.02 -3.20
C HIS A 161 11.25 4.79 -1.80
N SER A 162 11.96 5.25 -0.78
CA SER A 162 11.50 5.26 0.60
C SER A 162 11.31 6.70 1.06
N GLY A 163 10.17 6.97 1.70
CA GLY A 163 9.89 8.24 2.36
C GLY A 163 10.03 8.10 3.87
N TYR A 164 10.64 9.08 4.51
CA TYR A 164 10.78 9.15 5.96
C TYR A 164 10.19 10.46 6.48
N PRO A 165 9.16 10.44 7.34
CA PRO A 165 8.95 11.55 8.24
C PRO A 165 10.03 11.49 9.31
N ALA A 166 10.92 12.48 9.32
CA ALA A 166 11.91 12.64 10.39
C ALA A 166 11.40 13.60 11.45
N LEU A 167 11.66 13.30 12.72
CA LEU A 167 11.37 14.19 13.85
C LEU A 167 12.45 15.28 13.94
N SER A 168 12.04 16.54 14.10
CA SER A 168 12.93 17.58 14.62
C SER A 168 13.06 17.42 16.13
N PRO A 169 14.24 17.67 16.73
CA PRO A 169 14.34 17.88 18.15
C PRO A 169 13.63 19.18 18.54
N PRO A 170 13.24 19.31 19.80
CA PRO A 170 12.66 20.52 20.36
C PRO A 170 13.61 21.70 20.30
#